data_11fc48eed6821910fe7adcfe45d8aad4
#
_entry.id   11fc48eed6821910fe7adcfe45d8aad4
#
_cell.length_a   1.000
_cell.length_b   1.000
_cell.length_c   1.000
_cell.angle_alpha   90.00
_cell.angle_beta   90.00
_cell.angle_gamma   90.00
#
_symmetry.space_group_name_H-M   'P 1'
#
loop_
_entity.id
_entity.type
_entity.pdbx_description
1 polymer ?
#
loop_
_entity_poly.entity_id
_entity_poly.type
_entity_poly.pdbx_seq_one_letter_code
_entity_poly.pdbx_strand_id
1 'polypeptide(L)'
;NKMVNFETPNILVIAAHIGDFVWRSGGSIAKYAANGSSVKLVIISDGLRGEANDYWKQDGANEAEGHIRRRAEGSQAAKILGVETVDFWGLQDYPLELTASHVEKLAHIIREFRPDLILTHAAFDAFNPDHNAVYQLVAKAYACASGAGFRDEFPVSPRQTPIFGFEPHC
;
A
#
# COMPACT_ATOMS: atom_id res chain seq x y z
N ASN A 1 -18.52 1.11 -19.46
CA ASN A 1 -17.51 2.16 -19.22
C ASN A 1 -17.96 2.99 -18.02
N LYS A 2 -17.37 2.74 -16.85
CA LYS A 2 -17.51 3.67 -15.71
C LYS A 2 -16.64 4.87 -16.06
N MET A 3 -17.21 6.04 -16.21
CA MET A 3 -16.42 7.26 -16.31
C MET A 3 -15.68 7.45 -14.97
N VAL A 4 -14.38 7.74 -15.04
CA VAL A 4 -13.59 8.05 -13.84
C VAL A 4 -14.18 9.32 -13.23
N ASN A 5 -14.63 9.24 -11.98
CA ASN A 5 -15.06 10.42 -11.25
C ASN A 5 -13.82 11.12 -10.69
N PHE A 6 -13.34 12.12 -11.39
CA PHE A 6 -12.17 12.90 -10.96
C PHE A 6 -12.41 13.82 -9.75
N GLU A 7 -13.67 14.04 -9.37
CA GLU A 7 -14.00 14.85 -8.18
C GLU A 7 -13.81 14.06 -6.89
N THR A 8 -14.26 12.79 -6.87
CA THR A 8 -14.14 11.88 -5.71
C THR A 8 -13.67 10.49 -6.15
N PRO A 9 -12.41 10.35 -6.61
CA PRO A 9 -11.89 9.06 -7.08
C PRO A 9 -11.72 8.05 -5.95
N ASN A 10 -11.89 6.75 -6.24
CA ASN A 10 -11.47 5.67 -5.37
C ASN A 10 -9.95 5.54 -5.43
N ILE A 11 -9.27 5.65 -4.30
CA ILE A 11 -7.80 5.63 -4.24
C ILE A 11 -7.32 4.39 -3.51
N LEU A 12 -6.50 3.58 -4.16
CA LEU A 12 -5.79 2.47 -3.55
C LEU A 12 -4.34 2.88 -3.30
N VAL A 13 -3.92 2.84 -2.04
CA VAL A 13 -2.56 3.16 -1.62
C VAL A 13 -1.87 1.88 -1.17
N ILE A 14 -0.72 1.55 -1.74
CA ILE A 14 0.08 0.39 -1.38
C ILE A 14 1.44 0.85 -0.91
N ALA A 15 1.77 0.59 0.36
CA ALA A 15 3.01 0.98 1.02
C ALA A 15 3.81 -0.25 1.47
N ALA A 16 5.12 -0.20 1.37
CA ALA A 16 6.00 -1.26 1.85
C ALA A 16 5.96 -1.34 3.37
N HIS A 17 6.10 -0.20 4.05
CA HIS A 17 6.16 -0.10 5.51
C HIS A 17 5.15 0.91 6.05
N ILE A 18 4.91 0.84 7.35
CA ILE A 18 3.87 1.65 8.02
C ILE A 18 4.10 3.18 7.90
N GLY A 19 5.34 3.65 7.78
CA GLY A 19 5.64 5.10 7.68
C GLY A 19 5.42 5.69 6.29
N ASP A 20 5.53 4.90 5.24
CA ASP A 20 5.65 5.38 3.86
C ASP A 20 4.47 6.21 3.39
N PHE A 21 3.25 5.75 3.66
CA PHE A 21 2.04 6.46 3.21
C PHE A 21 1.89 7.83 3.85
N VAL A 22 2.43 8.02 5.07
CA VAL A 22 2.41 9.31 5.78
C VAL A 22 3.42 10.25 5.16
N TRP A 23 4.69 9.81 5.08
CA TRP A 23 5.79 10.66 4.64
C TRP A 23 5.73 11.03 3.16
N ARG A 24 5.23 10.10 2.33
CA ARG A 24 5.30 10.23 0.87
C ARG A 24 4.00 10.72 0.23
N SER A 25 2.86 10.41 0.82
CA SER A 25 1.56 10.72 0.23
C SER A 25 0.49 11.21 1.20
N GLY A 26 0.85 11.45 2.47
CA GLY A 26 -0.11 11.81 3.51
C GLY A 26 -0.93 13.06 3.16
N GLY A 27 -0.31 14.10 2.60
CA GLY A 27 -1.02 15.29 2.14
C GLY A 27 -2.03 15.00 1.02
N SER A 28 -1.67 14.15 0.07
CA SER A 28 -2.57 13.73 -1.01
C SER A 28 -3.73 12.89 -0.46
N ILE A 29 -3.44 11.92 0.41
CA ILE A 29 -4.45 11.07 1.06
C ILE A 29 -5.46 11.95 1.83
N ALA A 30 -4.97 12.82 2.70
CA ALA A 30 -5.82 13.71 3.50
C ALA A 30 -6.71 14.61 2.63
N LYS A 31 -6.15 15.19 1.56
CA LYS A 31 -6.90 16.03 0.62
C LYS A 31 -8.03 15.26 -0.05
N TYR A 32 -7.75 14.07 -0.57
CA TYR A 32 -8.77 13.27 -1.26
C TYR A 32 -9.83 12.76 -0.28
N ALA A 33 -9.43 12.26 0.90
CA ALA A 33 -10.36 11.83 1.94
C ALA A 33 -11.28 12.97 2.38
N ALA A 34 -10.75 14.18 2.61
CA ALA A 34 -11.54 15.36 2.96
C ALA A 34 -12.54 15.76 1.86
N ASN A 35 -12.24 15.45 0.60
CA ASN A 35 -13.15 15.69 -0.54
C ASN A 35 -14.15 14.55 -0.78
N GLY A 36 -14.22 13.55 0.11
CA GLY A 36 -15.18 12.45 0.03
C GLY A 36 -14.73 11.27 -0.84
N SER A 37 -13.46 11.19 -1.22
CA SER A 37 -12.89 10.00 -1.89
C SER A 37 -12.82 8.82 -0.94
N SER A 38 -13.11 7.62 -1.45
CA SER A 38 -12.84 6.37 -0.74
C SER A 38 -11.35 6.05 -0.88
N VAL A 39 -10.65 5.92 0.25
CA VAL A 39 -9.23 5.56 0.29
C VAL A 39 -9.07 4.22 0.97
N LYS A 40 -8.49 3.24 0.27
CA LYS A 40 -8.08 1.94 0.84
C LYS A 40 -6.56 1.91 0.93
N LEU A 41 -6.05 1.57 2.11
CA LEU A 41 -4.63 1.48 2.38
C LEU A 41 -4.23 0.02 2.60
N VAL A 42 -3.21 -0.43 1.88
CA VAL A 42 -2.60 -1.75 2.03
C VAL A 42 -1.15 -1.55 2.45
N ILE A 43 -0.76 -2.13 3.58
CA ILE A 43 0.60 -2.09 4.12
C ILE A 43 1.18 -3.49 4.12
N ILE A 44 2.28 -3.68 3.41
CA ILE A 44 2.86 -5.01 3.15
C ILE A 44 3.62 -5.52 4.38
N SER A 45 4.43 -4.68 5.02
CA SER A 45 5.18 -5.01 6.23
C SER A 45 4.94 -3.99 7.33
N ASP A 46 5.03 -4.45 8.57
CA ASP A 46 4.98 -3.55 9.72
C ASP A 46 6.26 -2.70 9.88
N GLY A 47 7.31 -2.97 9.08
CA GLY A 47 8.58 -2.24 9.11
C GLY A 47 9.35 -2.43 10.41
N LEU A 48 9.19 -3.58 11.04
CA LEU A 48 9.74 -3.79 12.38
C LEU A 48 11.26 -3.98 12.38
N ARG A 49 11.80 -4.64 11.34
CA ARG A 49 13.22 -4.98 11.25
C ARG A 49 14.07 -3.78 10.83
N GLY A 50 13.66 -3.05 9.79
CA GLY A 50 14.48 -1.97 9.22
C GLY A 50 14.06 -0.55 9.59
N GLU A 51 12.77 -0.34 9.90
CA GLU A 51 12.22 1.00 10.11
C GLU A 51 11.94 1.33 11.59
N ALA A 52 12.14 0.38 12.52
CA ALA A 52 11.83 0.54 13.94
C ALA A 52 13.09 0.58 14.84
N ASN A 53 14.18 1.19 14.39
CA ASN A 53 15.44 1.19 15.10
C ASN A 53 15.35 1.72 16.56
N ASP A 54 14.56 2.76 16.80
CA ASP A 54 14.41 3.32 18.13
C ASP A 54 13.58 2.45 19.08
N TYR A 55 12.68 1.63 18.52
CA TYR A 55 12.00 0.60 19.30
C TYR A 55 12.99 -0.46 19.83
N TRP A 56 13.89 -0.94 18.96
CA TRP A 56 14.83 -1.99 19.32
C TRP A 56 15.92 -1.57 20.33
N LYS A 57 16.11 -0.26 20.52
CA LYS A 57 17.02 0.29 21.53
C LYS A 57 16.40 0.31 22.94
N GLN A 58 15.10 0.00 23.07
CA GLN A 58 14.41 0.00 24.36
C GLN A 58 14.67 -1.31 25.12
N ASP A 59 14.83 -1.25 26.43
CA ASP A 59 14.98 -2.41 27.28
C ASP A 59 13.70 -3.29 27.20
N GLY A 60 13.87 -4.59 26.98
CA GLY A 60 12.76 -5.53 26.88
C GLY A 60 12.01 -5.53 25.56
N ALA A 61 12.49 -4.80 24.52
CA ALA A 61 11.89 -4.83 23.20
C ALA A 61 11.80 -6.26 22.66
N ASN A 62 10.64 -6.61 22.13
CA ASN A 62 10.37 -7.93 21.55
C ASN A 62 9.49 -7.81 20.30
N GLU A 63 9.56 -8.83 19.45
CA GLU A 63 8.92 -8.81 18.13
C GLU A 63 7.39 -8.71 18.22
N ALA A 64 6.76 -9.47 19.12
CA ALA A 64 5.30 -9.51 19.23
C ALA A 64 4.71 -8.15 19.62
N GLU A 65 5.29 -7.49 20.61
CA GLU A 65 4.88 -6.16 21.04
C GLU A 65 5.22 -5.09 19.99
N GLY A 66 6.35 -5.24 19.31
CA GLY A 66 6.76 -4.36 18.22
C GLY A 66 5.72 -4.34 17.10
N HIS A 67 5.24 -5.48 16.65
CA HIS A 67 4.17 -5.57 15.65
C HIS A 67 2.87 -4.89 16.11
N ILE A 68 2.44 -5.15 17.34
CA ILE A 68 1.24 -4.52 17.91
C ILE A 68 1.37 -3.00 17.91
N ARG A 69 2.50 -2.48 18.39
CA ARG A 69 2.77 -1.05 18.46
C ARG A 69 2.80 -0.41 17.08
N ARG A 70 3.53 -0.99 16.13
CA ARG A 70 3.63 -0.46 14.77
C ARG A 70 2.27 -0.38 14.08
N ARG A 71 1.45 -1.43 14.18
CA ARG A 71 0.09 -1.42 13.62
C ARG A 71 -0.82 -0.40 14.28
N ALA A 72 -0.71 -0.20 15.60
CA ALA A 72 -1.46 0.83 16.31
C ALA A 72 -1.07 2.24 15.81
N GLU A 73 0.24 2.51 15.66
CA GLU A 73 0.75 3.76 15.10
C GLU A 73 0.22 4.00 13.67
N GLY A 74 0.32 2.98 12.80
CA GLY A 74 -0.18 3.05 11.42
C GLY A 74 -1.69 3.29 11.34
N SER A 75 -2.47 2.59 12.16
CA SER A 75 -3.92 2.76 12.22
C SER A 75 -4.32 4.15 12.69
N GLN A 76 -3.62 4.69 13.69
CA GLN A 76 -3.86 6.04 14.18
C GLN A 76 -3.51 7.09 13.13
N ALA A 77 -2.37 6.95 12.45
CA ALA A 77 -1.95 7.84 11.38
C ALA A 77 -2.95 7.81 10.20
N ALA A 78 -3.39 6.62 9.79
CA ALA A 78 -4.41 6.46 8.75
C ALA A 78 -5.72 7.18 9.11
N LYS A 79 -6.19 7.01 10.35
CA LYS A 79 -7.39 7.70 10.85
C LYS A 79 -7.26 9.23 10.83
N ILE A 80 -6.10 9.78 11.20
CA ILE A 80 -5.83 11.22 11.13
C ILE A 80 -5.92 11.73 9.68
N LEU A 81 -5.48 10.92 8.70
CA LEU A 81 -5.55 11.24 7.29
C LEU A 81 -6.93 11.00 6.65
N GLY A 82 -7.92 10.54 7.44
CA GLY A 82 -9.27 10.26 6.97
C GLY A 82 -9.44 8.88 6.32
N VAL A 83 -8.51 7.95 6.54
CA VAL A 83 -8.60 6.56 6.08
C VAL A 83 -9.15 5.69 7.21
N GLU A 84 -10.30 5.05 6.98
CA GLU A 84 -10.97 4.25 8.00
C GLU A 84 -10.44 2.82 8.08
N THR A 85 -9.99 2.26 6.95
CA THR A 85 -9.62 0.84 6.83
C THR A 85 -8.20 0.68 6.33
N VAL A 86 -7.39 -0.07 7.08
CA VAL A 86 -6.03 -0.46 6.70
C VAL A 86 -5.92 -1.98 6.67
N ASP A 87 -5.45 -2.52 5.56
CA ASP A 87 -5.12 -3.95 5.40
C ASP A 87 -3.62 -4.14 5.66
N PHE A 88 -3.29 -4.69 6.83
CA PHE A 88 -1.91 -5.04 7.20
C PHE A 88 -1.61 -6.48 6.80
N TRP A 89 -0.63 -6.70 5.92
CA TRP A 89 -0.24 -8.04 5.51
C TRP A 89 0.74 -8.70 6.49
N GLY A 90 1.51 -7.88 7.21
CA GLY A 90 2.40 -8.34 8.29
C GLY A 90 3.56 -9.19 7.79
N LEU A 91 4.03 -8.97 6.56
CA LEU A 91 5.21 -9.65 6.05
C LEU A 91 6.46 -9.09 6.72
N GLN A 92 7.51 -9.90 6.77
CA GLN A 92 8.80 -9.46 7.28
C GLN A 92 9.48 -8.53 6.27
N ASP A 93 10.03 -7.41 6.76
CA ASP A 93 10.84 -6.48 5.99
C ASP A 93 12.34 -6.84 6.00
N TYR A 94 13.08 -6.27 5.09
CA TYR A 94 14.53 -6.34 4.94
C TYR A 94 15.13 -7.74 5.11
N PRO A 95 14.94 -8.64 4.12
CA PRO A 95 14.32 -8.39 2.82
C PRO A 95 12.81 -8.70 2.82
N LEU A 96 12.05 -7.94 2.07
CA LEU A 96 10.65 -8.23 1.79
C LEU A 96 10.55 -9.25 0.66
N GLU A 97 10.08 -10.46 0.98
CA GLU A 97 9.91 -11.54 0.00
C GLU A 97 8.46 -11.66 -0.46
N LEU A 98 8.25 -11.45 -1.76
CA LEU A 98 6.93 -11.45 -2.39
C LEU A 98 6.78 -12.63 -3.35
N THR A 99 5.67 -13.36 -3.19
CA THR A 99 5.37 -14.58 -3.95
C THR A 99 4.21 -14.35 -4.93
N ALA A 100 3.93 -15.35 -5.78
CA ALA A 100 2.79 -15.33 -6.69
C ALA A 100 1.45 -15.14 -5.94
N SER A 101 1.31 -15.74 -4.75
CA SER A 101 0.08 -15.59 -3.96
C SER A 101 -0.16 -14.16 -3.48
N HIS A 102 0.91 -13.40 -3.20
CA HIS A 102 0.79 -11.97 -2.89
C HIS A 102 0.36 -11.14 -4.10
N VAL A 103 0.83 -11.51 -5.30
CA VAL A 103 0.37 -10.90 -6.55
C VAL A 103 -1.12 -11.16 -6.77
N GLU A 104 -1.57 -12.40 -6.58
CA GLU A 104 -2.97 -12.79 -6.71
C GLU A 104 -3.85 -12.08 -5.67
N LYS A 105 -3.41 -12.02 -4.41
CA LYS A 105 -4.11 -11.29 -3.34
C LYS A 105 -4.30 -9.80 -3.69
N LEU A 106 -3.25 -9.14 -4.18
CA LEU A 106 -3.35 -7.73 -4.56
C LEU A 106 -4.20 -7.55 -5.83
N ALA A 107 -4.13 -8.46 -6.79
CA ALA A 107 -4.96 -8.41 -7.99
C ALA A 107 -6.46 -8.52 -7.64
N HIS A 108 -6.80 -9.40 -6.70
CA HIS A 108 -8.15 -9.51 -6.15
C HIS A 108 -8.61 -8.20 -5.51
N ILE A 109 -7.79 -7.59 -4.64
CA ILE A 109 -8.08 -6.30 -4.01
C ILE A 109 -8.30 -5.20 -5.06
N ILE A 110 -7.49 -5.15 -6.12
CA ILE A 110 -7.65 -4.18 -7.20
C ILE A 110 -8.99 -4.37 -7.92
N ARG A 111 -9.41 -5.61 -8.17
CA ARG A 111 -10.71 -5.91 -8.80
C ARG A 111 -11.89 -5.58 -7.90
N GLU A 112 -11.80 -5.95 -6.62
CA GLU A 112 -12.83 -5.68 -5.61
C GLU A 112 -13.02 -4.18 -5.43
N PHE A 113 -11.97 -3.46 -5.12
CA PHE A 113 -12.00 -2.04 -4.76
C PHE A 113 -12.22 -1.13 -5.97
N ARG A 114 -11.81 -1.57 -7.20
CA ARG A 114 -11.94 -0.82 -8.45
C ARG A 114 -11.38 0.60 -8.37
N PRO A 115 -10.09 0.76 -8.06
CA PRO A 115 -9.50 2.07 -7.90
C PRO A 115 -9.55 2.88 -9.20
N ASP A 116 -9.82 4.17 -9.07
CA ASP A 116 -9.66 5.15 -10.15
C ASP A 116 -8.21 5.66 -10.21
N LEU A 117 -7.45 5.47 -9.11
CA LEU A 117 -6.06 5.88 -8.94
C LEU A 117 -5.35 4.93 -7.98
N ILE A 118 -4.11 4.57 -8.30
CA ILE A 118 -3.22 3.80 -7.43
C ILE A 118 -2.01 4.66 -7.05
N LEU A 119 -1.69 4.73 -5.76
CA LEU A 119 -0.47 5.32 -5.23
C LEU A 119 0.41 4.23 -4.65
N THR A 120 1.68 4.20 -5.02
CA THR A 120 2.65 3.23 -4.50
C THR A 120 4.08 3.79 -4.59
N HIS A 121 5.09 2.97 -4.34
CA HIS A 121 6.48 3.38 -4.48
C HIS A 121 6.86 3.67 -5.94
N ALA A 122 7.89 4.49 -6.13
CA ALA A 122 8.50 4.72 -7.45
C ALA A 122 9.09 3.42 -8.02
N ALA A 123 9.27 3.37 -9.33
CA ALA A 123 9.82 2.20 -10.02
C ALA A 123 11.25 1.83 -9.57
N PHE A 124 11.97 2.80 -9.05
CA PHE A 124 13.32 2.61 -8.55
C PHE A 124 13.59 3.52 -7.35
N ASP A 125 14.03 2.93 -6.25
CA ASP A 125 14.59 3.57 -5.07
C ASP A 125 15.95 2.94 -4.79
N ALA A 126 17.01 3.72 -4.89
CA ALA A 126 18.40 3.23 -4.75
C ALA A 126 18.71 2.77 -3.31
N PHE A 127 17.98 3.27 -2.32
CA PHE A 127 18.27 3.06 -0.91
C PHE A 127 17.31 2.08 -0.22
N ASN A 128 16.20 1.73 -0.87
CA ASN A 128 15.22 0.84 -0.26
C ASN A 128 14.76 -0.27 -1.22
N PRO A 129 15.35 -1.48 -1.11
CA PRO A 129 14.99 -2.60 -1.98
C PRO A 129 13.55 -3.09 -1.76
N ASP A 130 12.96 -2.92 -0.57
CA ASP A 130 11.59 -3.32 -0.28
C ASP A 130 10.59 -2.43 -1.04
N HIS A 131 10.90 -1.13 -1.23
CA HIS A 131 10.11 -0.23 -2.07
C HIS A 131 10.08 -0.73 -3.52
N ASN A 132 11.24 -1.15 -4.05
CA ASN A 132 11.32 -1.71 -5.40
C ASN A 132 10.50 -3.01 -5.53
N ALA A 133 10.53 -3.87 -4.50
CA ALA A 133 9.75 -5.10 -4.48
C ALA A 133 8.24 -4.80 -4.50
N VAL A 134 7.78 -3.81 -3.75
CA VAL A 134 6.36 -3.41 -3.72
C VAL A 134 5.93 -2.78 -5.04
N TYR A 135 6.75 -1.94 -5.66
CA TYR A 135 6.44 -1.45 -7.01
C TYR A 135 6.24 -2.62 -7.99
N GLN A 136 7.13 -3.62 -7.97
CA GLN A 136 7.02 -4.80 -8.84
C GLN A 136 5.77 -5.63 -8.51
N LEU A 137 5.41 -5.75 -7.23
CA LEU A 137 4.17 -6.39 -6.80
C LEU A 137 2.96 -5.70 -7.45
N VAL A 138 2.87 -4.37 -7.33
CA VAL A 138 1.77 -3.58 -7.88
C VAL A 138 1.67 -3.72 -9.39
N ALA A 139 2.80 -3.63 -10.11
CA ALA A 139 2.83 -3.77 -11.57
C ALA A 139 2.32 -5.16 -12.02
N LYS A 140 2.78 -6.23 -11.35
CA LYS A 140 2.34 -7.60 -11.64
C LYS A 140 0.86 -7.81 -11.30
N ALA A 141 0.43 -7.35 -10.12
CA ALA A 141 -0.94 -7.50 -9.67
C ALA A 141 -1.92 -6.74 -10.59
N TYR A 142 -1.54 -5.55 -11.03
CA TYR A 142 -2.35 -4.77 -11.96
C TYR A 142 -2.46 -5.45 -13.34
N ALA A 143 -1.38 -6.03 -13.84
CA ALA A 143 -1.40 -6.81 -15.07
C ALA A 143 -2.36 -8.03 -14.95
N CYS A 144 -2.34 -8.75 -13.82
CA CYS A 144 -3.29 -9.82 -13.53
C CYS A 144 -4.72 -9.30 -13.42
N ALA A 145 -4.96 -8.24 -12.67
CA ALA A 145 -6.28 -7.64 -12.47
C ALA A 145 -6.91 -7.16 -13.78
N SER A 146 -6.09 -6.69 -14.73
CA SER A 146 -6.51 -6.23 -16.07
C SER A 146 -6.65 -7.38 -17.09
N GLY A 147 -6.17 -8.58 -16.75
CA GLY A 147 -6.16 -9.74 -17.64
C GLY A 147 -7.40 -10.61 -17.50
N ALA A 148 -8.14 -10.87 -18.59
CA ALA A 148 -9.31 -11.73 -18.58
C ALA A 148 -8.99 -13.20 -18.23
N GLY A 149 -7.73 -13.64 -18.40
CA GLY A 149 -7.28 -14.98 -18.04
C GLY A 149 -7.08 -15.20 -16.55
N PHE A 150 -6.91 -14.14 -15.75
CA PHE A 150 -6.89 -14.23 -14.31
C PHE A 150 -8.31 -14.43 -13.79
N ARG A 151 -8.59 -15.58 -13.17
CA ARG A 151 -9.94 -15.93 -12.68
C ARG A 151 -10.18 -15.34 -11.31
N ASP A 152 -11.27 -14.60 -11.16
CA ASP A 152 -11.69 -13.92 -9.94
C ASP A 152 -13.21 -13.75 -9.96
N GLU A 153 -13.84 -13.61 -8.80
CA GLU A 153 -15.27 -13.33 -8.70
C GLU A 153 -15.64 -11.89 -9.11
N PHE A 154 -14.67 -10.95 -9.01
CA PHE A 154 -14.85 -9.57 -9.44
C PHE A 154 -14.50 -9.36 -10.92
N PRO A 155 -15.13 -8.39 -11.59
CA PRO A 155 -14.88 -8.13 -12.99
C PRO A 155 -13.48 -7.58 -13.25
N VAL A 156 -12.99 -7.79 -14.45
CA VAL A 156 -11.68 -7.29 -14.93
C VAL A 156 -11.55 -5.78 -14.69
N SER A 157 -10.42 -5.35 -14.16
CA SER A 157 -10.12 -3.93 -13.94
C SER A 157 -9.86 -3.19 -15.26
N PRO A 158 -10.18 -1.89 -15.35
CA PRO A 158 -9.82 -1.07 -16.51
C PRO A 158 -8.30 -1.08 -16.76
N ARG A 159 -7.88 -1.09 -18.03
CA ARG A 159 -6.44 -1.07 -18.39
C ARG A 159 -5.76 0.29 -18.29
N GLN A 160 -6.45 1.31 -17.82
CA GLN A 160 -5.98 2.70 -17.83
C GLN A 160 -6.06 3.37 -16.44
N THR A 161 -6.13 2.59 -15.37
CA THR A 161 -6.03 3.17 -14.02
C THR A 161 -4.62 3.74 -13.83
N PRO A 162 -4.46 5.05 -13.59
CA PRO A 162 -3.16 5.65 -13.38
C PRO A 162 -2.51 5.12 -12.10
N ILE A 163 -1.21 4.86 -12.17
CA ILE A 163 -0.36 4.45 -11.05
C ILE A 163 0.69 5.55 -10.87
N PHE A 164 0.67 6.21 -9.70
CA PHE A 164 1.66 7.22 -9.36
C PHE A 164 2.63 6.68 -8.32
N GLY A 165 3.90 6.93 -8.54
CA GLY A 165 4.97 6.57 -7.62
C GLY A 165 5.17 7.63 -6.54
N PHE A 166 5.40 7.20 -5.29
CA PHE A 166 5.94 8.07 -4.25
C PHE A 166 7.34 8.54 -4.67
N GLU A 167 7.71 9.72 -4.24
CA GLU A 167 9.07 10.21 -4.45
C GLU A 167 10.07 9.30 -3.69
N PRO A 168 11.11 8.77 -4.38
CA PRO A 168 12.10 7.92 -3.73
C PRO A 168 12.99 8.73 -2.78
N HIS A 169 13.76 8.04 -1.95
CA HIS A 169 14.81 8.67 -1.15
C HIS A 169 15.89 9.26 -2.08
N CYS A 170 16.26 10.51 -1.84
CA CYS A 170 17.35 11.21 -2.55
C CYS A 170 18.59 11.31 -1.66
#